data_0d99abfc6a33d26f7160c7b05ce6398d
#
_entry.id   0d99abfc6a33d26f7160c7b05ce6398d
#
_cell.length_a   1.000
_cell.length_b   1.000
_cell.length_c   1.000
_cell.angle_alpha   90.00
_cell.angle_beta   90.00
_cell.angle_gamma   90.00
#
_symmetry.space_group_name_H-M   'P 1'
#
loop_
_entity.id
_entity.type
_entity.pdbx_description
1 polymer ?
#
loop_
_entity_poly.entity_id
_entity_poly.type
_entity_poly.pdbx_seq_one_letter_code
_entity_poly.pdbx_strand_id
1 'polypeptide(L)'
;MQAKRILNEPIIANESFPDLGGNINGPSIIEVPEWISNRLAKYYLYFAHHNGEYIRLAYSDFIEGPWKIYESGTLQIENSLFFGHIASPDVHIDNENKQIRMYYHGYESPVFVETPTDQLSDPNYSTGLRQQGTPQLTRVSLSEDGLNFTPQPEILGNSYFRVFYYEDYYYAIGMPGVLYRSKDGIANFEQGNSLFTPQMRHCALKLDENILTVFYTNAHDCPEQIYFSNIELGHDWSKWKESESRVVLKPEMEYEGFDMPLVPSARGAIMDKVHQLRDPAYFKTNNKEYLFYCVAGEQGIAIAELL
;
A
#
# COMPACT_ATOMS: atom_id res chain seq x y z
N MET A 1 -7.71 0.28 20.37
CA MET A 1 -6.58 0.73 19.55
C MET A 1 -6.77 2.20 19.24
N GLN A 2 -5.75 2.99 19.42
CA GLN A 2 -5.70 4.42 19.13
C GLN A 2 -4.40 4.71 18.38
N ALA A 3 -4.40 5.74 17.53
CA ALA A 3 -3.19 6.21 16.86
C ALA A 3 -2.81 7.59 17.39
N LYS A 4 -1.53 7.79 17.71
CA LYS A 4 -0.98 9.05 18.15
C LYS A 4 0.02 9.57 17.11
N ARG A 5 -0.25 10.73 16.52
CA ARG A 5 0.69 11.42 15.65
C ARG A 5 1.97 11.76 16.42
N ILE A 6 3.10 11.42 15.88
CA ILE A 6 4.40 11.63 16.54
C ILE A 6 5.13 12.87 16.02
N LEU A 7 4.70 13.40 14.88
CA LEU A 7 5.23 14.62 14.26
C LEU A 7 4.09 15.60 13.94
N ASN A 8 4.44 16.88 13.76
CA ASN A 8 3.51 17.94 13.36
C ASN A 8 3.53 18.22 11.85
N GLU A 9 4.24 17.38 11.07
CA GLU A 9 4.39 17.48 9.62
C GLU A 9 4.58 16.08 9.03
N PRO A 10 4.34 15.90 7.72
CA PRO A 10 4.62 14.64 7.04
C PRO A 10 6.13 14.35 7.02
N ILE A 11 6.49 13.07 7.03
CA ILE A 11 7.88 12.62 6.85
C ILE A 11 8.35 12.72 5.39
N ILE A 12 7.44 12.62 4.45
CA ILE A 12 7.62 12.86 3.02
C ILE A 12 6.46 13.76 2.55
N ALA A 13 6.78 14.87 1.91
CA ALA A 13 5.78 15.79 1.36
C ALA A 13 6.27 16.41 0.04
N ASN A 14 5.34 16.81 -0.82
CA ASN A 14 5.65 17.45 -2.10
C ASN A 14 6.45 18.75 -1.93
N GLU A 15 6.13 19.52 -0.88
CA GLU A 15 6.84 20.77 -0.59
C GLU A 15 8.31 20.54 -0.25
N SER A 16 8.64 19.44 0.43
CA SER A 16 10.01 19.06 0.82
C SER A 16 10.76 18.36 -0.32
N PHE A 17 10.05 17.74 -1.25
CA PHE A 17 10.59 16.96 -2.35
C PHE A 17 9.85 17.28 -3.67
N PRO A 18 9.98 18.49 -4.23
CA PRO A 18 9.21 18.93 -5.40
C PRO A 18 9.45 18.08 -6.66
N ASP A 19 10.60 17.44 -6.77
CA ASP A 19 10.94 16.54 -7.88
C ASP A 19 10.15 15.23 -7.88
N LEU A 20 9.39 14.95 -6.81
CA LEU A 20 8.47 13.81 -6.76
C LEU A 20 7.19 14.00 -7.60
N GLY A 21 6.96 15.18 -8.17
CA GLY A 21 5.91 15.40 -9.18
C GLY A 21 4.47 15.46 -8.65
N GLY A 22 4.27 15.76 -7.37
CA GLY A 22 2.98 16.21 -6.86
C GLY A 22 1.99 15.11 -6.43
N ASN A 23 2.37 13.84 -6.44
CA ASN A 23 1.53 12.75 -5.95
C ASN A 23 2.38 11.70 -5.22
N ILE A 24 1.99 11.34 -4.01
CA ILE A 24 2.72 10.42 -3.12
C ILE A 24 1.73 9.46 -2.49
N ASN A 25 1.84 8.15 -2.82
CA ASN A 25 0.91 7.15 -2.34
C ASN A 25 1.55 5.79 -2.05
N GLY A 26 0.77 4.91 -1.43
CA GLY A 26 1.05 3.49 -1.25
C GLY A 26 2.35 3.21 -0.50
N PRO A 27 2.57 3.75 0.72
CA PRO A 27 3.78 3.46 1.48
C PRO A 27 3.89 1.99 1.86
N SER A 28 5.13 1.49 1.87
CA SER A 28 5.52 0.21 2.48
C SER A 28 6.93 0.33 3.02
N ILE A 29 7.17 -0.10 4.24
CA ILE A 29 8.44 0.12 4.94
C ILE A 29 9.04 -1.17 5.44
N ILE A 30 10.37 -1.27 5.37
CA ILE A 30 11.13 -2.36 5.99
C ILE A 30 12.28 -1.80 6.84
N GLU A 31 12.67 -2.54 7.88
CA GLU A 31 14.00 -2.43 8.47
C GLU A 31 14.95 -3.28 7.64
N VAL A 32 15.96 -2.64 7.04
CA VAL A 32 16.86 -3.31 6.08
C VAL A 32 17.68 -4.38 6.81
N PRO A 33 17.60 -5.65 6.37
CA PRO A 33 18.25 -6.74 7.06
C PRO A 33 19.78 -6.64 7.02
N GLU A 34 20.44 -7.14 8.06
CA GLU A 34 21.90 -7.06 8.23
C GLU A 34 22.68 -7.83 7.16
N TRP A 35 22.07 -8.81 6.51
CA TRP A 35 22.69 -9.52 5.41
C TRP A 35 22.88 -8.67 4.13
N ILE A 36 22.25 -7.50 4.04
CA ILE A 36 22.54 -6.49 3.02
C ILE A 36 23.68 -5.61 3.50
N SER A 37 24.89 -5.90 3.04
CA SER A 37 26.12 -5.25 3.53
C SER A 37 26.24 -3.77 3.12
N ASN A 38 25.69 -3.38 1.96
CA ASN A 38 25.82 -2.05 1.37
C ASN A 38 24.50 -1.24 1.45
N ARG A 39 23.74 -1.42 2.53
CA ARG A 39 22.50 -0.69 2.75
C ARG A 39 22.73 0.82 2.81
N LEU A 40 21.80 1.60 2.26
CA LEU A 40 21.85 3.07 2.27
C LEU A 40 21.60 3.63 3.68
N ALA A 41 20.70 2.97 4.45
CA ALA A 41 20.35 3.32 5.82
C ALA A 41 19.62 2.14 6.49
N LYS A 42 19.19 2.33 7.74
CA LYS A 42 18.47 1.31 8.53
C LYS A 42 17.08 1.00 7.98
N TYR A 43 16.34 2.02 7.51
CA TYR A 43 14.96 1.88 7.02
C TYR A 43 14.88 2.25 5.55
N TYR A 44 14.10 1.47 4.80
CA TYR A 44 13.68 1.74 3.44
C TYR A 44 12.16 1.91 3.41
N LEU A 45 11.71 3.06 2.91
CA LEU A 45 10.29 3.39 2.69
C LEU A 45 10.04 3.42 1.19
N TYR A 46 9.35 2.41 0.68
CA TYR A 46 8.91 2.32 -0.71
C TYR A 46 7.56 3.01 -0.84
N PHE A 47 7.34 3.69 -1.96
CA PHE A 47 6.09 4.37 -2.26
C PHE A 47 5.97 4.64 -3.76
N ALA A 48 4.87 5.23 -4.21
CA ALA A 48 4.61 5.44 -5.62
C ALA A 48 4.06 6.83 -5.94
N HIS A 49 3.93 7.10 -7.21
CA HIS A 49 3.03 8.09 -7.80
C HIS A 49 1.88 7.31 -8.45
N HIS A 50 0.64 7.77 -8.34
CA HIS A 50 -0.51 7.03 -8.83
C HIS A 50 -0.46 6.71 -10.34
N ASN A 51 0.12 7.62 -11.11
CA ASN A 51 0.41 7.44 -12.54
C ASN A 51 1.93 7.31 -12.78
N GLY A 52 2.67 6.74 -11.82
CA GLY A 52 4.12 6.70 -11.84
C GLY A 52 4.68 5.58 -12.70
N GLU A 53 5.82 5.83 -13.27
CA GLU A 53 6.57 4.90 -14.12
C GLU A 53 7.64 4.12 -13.34
N TYR A 54 7.73 4.31 -12.02
CA TYR A 54 8.66 3.57 -11.17
C TYR A 54 8.20 3.55 -9.70
N ILE A 55 8.66 2.54 -8.97
CA ILE A 55 8.52 2.49 -7.51
C ILE A 55 9.64 3.33 -6.89
N ARG A 56 9.24 4.31 -6.08
CA ARG A 56 10.11 5.24 -5.37
C ARG A 56 10.65 4.63 -4.09
N LEU A 57 11.75 5.17 -3.61
CA LEU A 57 12.36 4.80 -2.34
C LEU A 57 12.84 6.04 -1.60
N ALA A 58 12.51 6.12 -0.32
CA ALA A 58 13.20 6.96 0.64
C ALA A 58 13.93 6.08 1.67
N TYR A 59 15.00 6.59 2.26
CA TYR A 59 15.80 5.88 3.26
C TYR A 59 16.20 6.77 4.42
N SER A 60 16.27 6.21 5.62
CA SER A 60 16.69 6.91 6.84
C SER A 60 17.23 5.93 7.88
N ASP A 61 18.08 6.41 8.79
CA ASP A 61 18.51 5.67 9.97
C ASP A 61 17.51 5.76 11.14
N PHE A 62 16.58 6.72 11.08
CA PHE A 62 15.56 6.96 12.10
C PHE A 62 14.17 6.94 11.48
N ILE A 63 13.20 6.40 12.20
CA ILE A 63 11.84 6.21 11.69
C ILE A 63 11.11 7.54 11.49
N GLU A 64 11.44 8.54 12.28
CA GLU A 64 10.94 9.90 12.17
C GLU A 64 11.68 10.72 11.09
N GLY A 65 12.78 10.18 10.52
CA GLY A 65 13.63 10.89 9.57
C GLY A 65 14.86 11.56 10.22
N PRO A 66 15.58 12.42 9.50
CA PRO A 66 15.24 12.91 8.16
C PRO A 66 15.34 11.82 7.08
N TRP A 67 14.37 11.79 6.20
CA TRP A 67 14.35 10.89 5.06
C TRP A 67 15.09 11.51 3.85
N LYS A 68 15.72 10.66 3.07
CA LYS A 68 16.40 11.02 1.81
C LYS A 68 15.79 10.21 0.67
N ILE A 69 15.56 10.85 -0.47
CA ILE A 69 15.05 10.17 -1.66
C ILE A 69 16.19 9.46 -2.39
N TYR A 70 15.95 8.22 -2.78
CA TYR A 70 16.80 7.49 -3.72
C TYR A 70 16.30 7.81 -5.14
N GLU A 71 16.98 8.73 -5.81
CA GLU A 71 16.54 9.35 -7.07
C GLU A 71 16.27 8.34 -8.21
N SER A 72 17.05 7.25 -8.26
CA SER A 72 16.89 6.23 -9.30
C SER A 72 15.60 5.42 -9.18
N GLY A 73 14.93 5.45 -8.02
CA GLY A 73 13.85 4.50 -7.74
C GLY A 73 14.35 3.04 -7.69
N THR A 74 13.44 2.08 -7.56
CA THR A 74 13.81 0.67 -7.37
C THR A 74 13.36 -0.27 -8.48
N LEU A 75 12.17 -0.07 -9.02
CA LEU A 75 11.61 -0.84 -10.13
C LEU A 75 11.07 0.13 -11.17
N GLN A 76 11.59 0.08 -12.38
CA GLN A 76 11.13 0.90 -13.50
C GLN A 76 10.03 0.18 -14.28
N ILE A 77 9.10 0.94 -14.89
CA ILE A 77 7.96 0.36 -15.61
C ILE A 77 8.38 -0.53 -16.78
N GLU A 78 9.41 -0.14 -17.53
CA GLU A 78 9.93 -0.91 -18.65
C GLU A 78 10.46 -2.30 -18.25
N ASN A 79 10.80 -2.47 -16.97
CA ASN A 79 11.26 -3.74 -16.39
C ASN A 79 10.19 -4.43 -15.57
N SER A 80 8.99 -3.84 -15.42
CA SER A 80 7.98 -4.29 -14.45
C SER A 80 7.04 -5.38 -14.97
N LEU A 81 7.08 -5.70 -16.26
CA LEU A 81 6.11 -6.54 -16.97
C LEU A 81 4.67 -5.99 -16.95
N PHE A 82 4.51 -4.69 -16.69
CA PHE A 82 3.26 -3.94 -16.75
C PHE A 82 3.38 -2.74 -17.67
N PHE A 83 2.26 -2.09 -17.93
CA PHE A 83 2.14 -0.92 -18.79
C PHE A 83 1.41 0.21 -18.07
N GLY A 84 1.63 1.44 -18.53
CA GLY A 84 0.91 2.65 -18.09
C GLY A 84 1.40 3.20 -16.77
N HIS A 85 1.34 2.42 -15.71
CA HIS A 85 1.89 2.77 -14.40
C HIS A 85 2.16 1.52 -13.56
N ILE A 86 2.96 1.68 -12.52
CA ILE A 86 3.14 0.72 -11.42
C ILE A 86 3.02 1.45 -10.09
N ALA A 87 2.34 0.83 -9.13
CA ALA A 87 2.04 1.49 -7.84
C ALA A 87 1.86 0.52 -6.67
N SER A 88 1.68 1.11 -5.49
CA SER A 88 1.30 0.50 -4.21
C SER A 88 2.13 -0.71 -3.82
N PRO A 89 3.45 -0.54 -3.66
CA PRO A 89 4.32 -1.61 -3.22
C PRO A 89 3.89 -2.18 -1.87
N ASP A 90 4.05 -3.49 -1.69
CA ASP A 90 3.97 -4.19 -0.42
C ASP A 90 5.24 -5.04 -0.28
N VAL A 91 6.13 -4.64 0.63
CA VAL A 91 7.51 -5.14 0.65
C VAL A 91 7.76 -5.99 1.89
N HIS A 92 8.28 -7.19 1.68
CA HIS A 92 8.53 -8.18 2.72
C HIS A 92 9.96 -8.72 2.66
N ILE A 93 10.51 -9.08 3.83
CA ILE A 93 11.84 -9.68 3.96
C ILE A 93 11.69 -11.19 4.11
N ASP A 94 12.33 -11.92 3.21
CA ASP A 94 12.53 -13.36 3.31
C ASP A 94 13.95 -13.64 3.80
N ASN A 95 14.08 -13.81 5.12
CA ASN A 95 15.38 -14.03 5.76
C ASN A 95 15.99 -15.41 5.44
N GLU A 96 15.15 -16.42 5.15
CA GLU A 96 15.60 -17.76 4.84
C GLU A 96 16.33 -17.79 3.50
N ASN A 97 15.74 -17.16 2.50
CA ASN A 97 16.29 -17.08 1.14
C ASN A 97 17.19 -15.85 0.93
N LYS A 98 17.34 -14.97 1.93
CA LYS A 98 18.03 -13.67 1.84
C LYS A 98 17.54 -12.86 0.66
N GLN A 99 16.23 -12.63 0.62
CA GLN A 99 15.54 -12.01 -0.49
C GLN A 99 14.52 -10.99 0.04
N ILE A 100 14.30 -9.93 -0.72
CA ILE A 100 13.21 -8.98 -0.51
C ILE A 100 12.18 -9.20 -1.60
N ARG A 101 10.91 -9.35 -1.22
CA ARG A 101 9.76 -9.50 -2.10
C ARG A 101 9.00 -8.19 -2.14
N MET A 102 8.68 -7.70 -3.33
CA MET A 102 7.82 -6.53 -3.54
C MET A 102 6.62 -6.94 -4.38
N TYR A 103 5.42 -6.94 -3.80
CA TYR A 103 4.17 -7.04 -4.55
C TYR A 103 3.80 -5.64 -5.02
N TYR A 104 3.41 -5.51 -6.28
CA TYR A 104 3.06 -4.24 -6.92
C TYR A 104 2.03 -4.47 -8.01
N HIS A 105 1.32 -3.46 -8.45
CA HIS A 105 0.30 -3.61 -9.47
C HIS A 105 0.48 -2.68 -10.66
N GLY A 106 -0.16 -3.04 -11.77
CA GLY A 106 -0.20 -2.30 -13.03
C GLY A 106 -1.12 -2.96 -14.04
N TYR A 107 -1.11 -2.50 -15.29
CA TYR A 107 -1.91 -3.06 -16.39
C TYR A 107 -1.12 -4.05 -17.23
N GLU A 108 -1.75 -5.15 -17.65
CA GLU A 108 -1.10 -6.19 -18.49
C GLU A 108 -0.95 -5.82 -19.97
N SER A 109 -1.59 -4.77 -20.46
CA SER A 109 -1.57 -4.41 -21.88
C SER A 109 -1.40 -2.91 -22.05
N PRO A 110 -0.79 -2.46 -23.16
CA PRO A 110 -0.59 -1.05 -23.46
C PRO A 110 -1.87 -0.34 -23.98
N VAL A 111 -3.00 -1.02 -24.05
CA VAL A 111 -4.26 -0.42 -24.53
C VAL A 111 -5.01 0.23 -23.38
N PHE A 112 -5.04 1.55 -23.36
CA PHE A 112 -5.69 2.38 -22.34
C PHE A 112 -6.88 3.13 -22.94
N VAL A 113 -7.93 3.30 -22.14
CA VAL A 113 -9.08 4.14 -22.43
C VAL A 113 -9.39 5.00 -21.21
N GLU A 114 -9.91 6.20 -21.47
CA GLU A 114 -10.45 7.02 -20.37
C GLU A 114 -11.62 6.31 -19.71
N THR A 115 -11.64 6.34 -18.39
CA THR A 115 -12.79 5.85 -17.62
C THR A 115 -13.93 6.84 -17.73
N PRO A 116 -15.10 6.44 -18.27
CA PRO A 116 -16.28 7.31 -18.28
C PRO A 116 -16.66 7.73 -16.86
N THR A 117 -17.04 8.99 -16.70
CA THR A 117 -17.35 9.56 -15.38
C THR A 117 -18.53 8.90 -14.67
N ASP A 118 -19.49 8.37 -15.41
CA ASP A 118 -20.64 7.61 -14.89
C ASP A 118 -20.27 6.24 -14.32
N GLN A 119 -19.06 5.73 -14.63
CA GLN A 119 -18.56 4.45 -14.13
C GLN A 119 -17.58 4.58 -12.96
N LEU A 120 -17.25 5.78 -12.52
CA LEU A 120 -16.34 6.02 -11.40
C LEU A 120 -16.83 5.46 -10.06
N SER A 121 -18.12 5.16 -9.94
CA SER A 121 -18.72 4.51 -8.77
C SER A 121 -18.56 2.99 -8.75
N ASP A 122 -18.15 2.36 -9.86
CA ASP A 122 -17.90 0.92 -9.92
C ASP A 122 -16.70 0.56 -9.01
N PRO A 123 -16.85 -0.37 -8.05
CA PRO A 123 -15.77 -0.77 -7.17
C PRO A 123 -14.54 -1.37 -7.89
N ASN A 124 -14.72 -1.87 -9.11
CA ASN A 124 -13.63 -2.39 -9.94
C ASN A 124 -12.93 -1.32 -10.79
N TYR A 125 -13.38 -0.07 -10.68
CA TYR A 125 -12.82 1.03 -11.43
C TYR A 125 -11.73 1.74 -10.65
N SER A 126 -10.54 1.89 -11.22
CA SER A 126 -9.65 2.98 -10.89
C SER A 126 -9.89 4.15 -11.84
N THR A 127 -9.82 5.37 -11.34
CA THR A 127 -10.01 6.58 -12.13
C THR A 127 -8.85 6.83 -13.09
N GLY A 128 -9.10 7.65 -14.10
CA GLY A 128 -8.10 8.01 -15.10
C GLY A 128 -8.07 7.06 -16.28
N LEU A 129 -6.89 6.85 -16.83
CA LEU A 129 -6.71 5.90 -17.92
C LEU A 129 -6.75 4.47 -17.38
N ARG A 130 -7.54 3.63 -18.02
CA ARG A 130 -7.52 2.20 -17.78
C ARG A 130 -7.49 1.44 -19.09
N GLN A 131 -7.01 0.24 -19.01
CA GLN A 131 -7.04 -0.68 -20.12
C GLN A 131 -8.45 -1.20 -20.36
N GLN A 132 -8.89 -1.18 -21.60
CA GLN A 132 -10.21 -1.71 -21.95
C GLN A 132 -10.27 -3.22 -21.70
N GLY A 133 -11.15 -3.63 -20.79
CA GLY A 133 -11.41 -5.04 -20.50
C GLY A 133 -10.42 -5.72 -19.54
N THR A 134 -9.42 -5.02 -19.04
CA THR A 134 -8.44 -5.62 -18.09
C THR A 134 -8.29 -4.75 -16.85
N PRO A 135 -8.52 -5.28 -15.65
CA PRO A 135 -8.28 -4.58 -14.40
C PRO A 135 -6.78 -4.39 -14.16
N GLN A 136 -6.44 -3.57 -13.17
CA GLN A 136 -5.09 -3.57 -12.60
C GLN A 136 -4.87 -4.87 -11.83
N LEU A 137 -3.72 -5.49 -12.04
CA LEU A 137 -3.38 -6.79 -11.48
C LEU A 137 -2.04 -6.74 -10.75
N THR A 138 -1.82 -7.69 -9.84
CA THR A 138 -0.61 -7.76 -9.02
C THR A 138 0.39 -8.78 -9.56
N ARG A 139 1.68 -8.42 -9.52
CA ARG A 139 2.85 -9.29 -9.66
C ARG A 139 3.74 -9.15 -8.43
N VAL A 140 4.73 -10.03 -8.30
CA VAL A 140 5.82 -9.91 -7.33
C VAL A 140 7.14 -9.70 -8.04
N SER A 141 8.01 -8.88 -7.47
CA SER A 141 9.42 -8.74 -7.83
C SER A 141 10.30 -9.16 -6.68
N LEU A 142 11.48 -9.68 -6.99
CA LEU A 142 12.46 -10.19 -6.03
C LEU A 142 13.75 -9.38 -6.10
N SER A 143 14.40 -9.17 -4.94
CA SER A 143 15.63 -8.40 -4.83
C SER A 143 16.54 -8.99 -3.75
N GLU A 144 17.86 -8.91 -3.94
CA GLU A 144 18.86 -9.28 -2.94
C GLU A 144 19.39 -8.06 -2.17
N ASP A 145 19.08 -6.84 -2.62
CA ASP A 145 19.61 -5.59 -2.04
C ASP A 145 18.52 -4.56 -1.66
N GLY A 146 17.26 -4.82 -2.06
CA GLY A 146 16.14 -3.89 -1.85
C GLY A 146 16.16 -2.66 -2.77
N LEU A 147 17.08 -2.59 -3.70
CA LEU A 147 17.22 -1.48 -4.65
C LEU A 147 16.94 -1.92 -6.09
N ASN A 148 17.39 -3.13 -6.45
CA ASN A 148 17.25 -3.69 -7.78
C ASN A 148 16.29 -4.88 -7.74
N PHE A 149 15.14 -4.77 -8.40
CA PHE A 149 14.09 -5.76 -8.37
C PHE A 149 13.93 -6.47 -9.71
N THR A 150 13.79 -7.81 -9.68
CA THR A 150 13.52 -8.65 -10.83
C THR A 150 12.09 -9.16 -10.78
N PRO A 151 11.20 -8.77 -11.70
CA PRO A 151 9.80 -9.17 -11.68
C PRO A 151 9.62 -10.65 -12.03
N GLN A 152 8.61 -11.25 -11.41
CA GLN A 152 8.15 -12.60 -11.72
C GLN A 152 6.99 -12.53 -12.71
N PRO A 153 6.91 -13.47 -13.68
CA PRO A 153 5.98 -13.34 -14.81
C PRO A 153 4.52 -13.62 -14.47
N GLU A 154 4.22 -14.28 -13.35
CA GLU A 154 2.86 -14.67 -13.02
C GLU A 154 2.02 -13.52 -12.49
N ILE A 155 0.75 -13.46 -12.90
CA ILE A 155 -0.28 -12.61 -12.30
C ILE A 155 -0.81 -13.32 -11.07
N LEU A 156 -0.78 -12.62 -9.94
CA LEU A 156 -1.15 -13.19 -8.64
C LEU A 156 -2.64 -12.97 -8.29
N GLY A 157 -3.23 -11.90 -8.79
CA GLY A 157 -4.62 -11.55 -8.53
C GLY A 157 -4.90 -10.06 -8.69
N ASN A 158 -5.93 -9.57 -7.99
CA ASN A 158 -6.34 -8.18 -8.02
C ASN A 158 -5.23 -7.22 -7.57
N SER A 159 -5.37 -5.94 -7.91
CA SER A 159 -4.44 -4.89 -7.46
C SER A 159 -4.40 -4.75 -5.93
N TYR A 160 -3.36 -4.07 -5.43
CA TYR A 160 -3.17 -3.76 -4.01
C TYR A 160 -3.05 -4.98 -3.11
N PHE A 161 -2.27 -6.00 -3.48
CA PHE A 161 -1.96 -7.08 -2.54
C PHE A 161 -1.29 -6.52 -1.29
N ARG A 162 -1.78 -6.99 -0.14
CA ARG A 162 -1.10 -6.93 1.14
C ARG A 162 -0.98 -8.34 1.67
N VAL A 163 0.25 -8.77 1.92
CA VAL A 163 0.58 -10.18 2.13
C VAL A 163 0.92 -10.43 3.59
N PHE A 164 0.58 -11.61 4.10
CA PHE A 164 0.99 -12.12 5.40
C PHE A 164 1.19 -13.63 5.34
N TYR A 165 2.01 -14.15 6.25
CA TYR A 165 2.25 -15.59 6.35
C TYR A 165 1.54 -16.15 7.58
N TYR A 166 0.78 -17.23 7.40
CA TYR A 166 0.07 -17.91 8.47
C TYR A 166 -0.11 -19.39 8.14
N GLU A 167 0.23 -20.29 9.10
CA GLU A 167 0.05 -21.75 8.99
C GLU A 167 0.48 -22.34 7.63
N ASP A 168 1.76 -22.16 7.26
CA ASP A 168 2.36 -22.70 6.04
C ASP A 168 1.82 -22.15 4.70
N TYR A 169 1.11 -21.02 4.73
CA TYR A 169 0.65 -20.31 3.52
C TYR A 169 0.97 -18.82 3.58
N TYR A 170 1.26 -18.28 2.44
CA TYR A 170 1.20 -16.86 2.18
C TYR A 170 -0.23 -16.52 1.79
N TYR A 171 -0.87 -15.65 2.57
CA TYR A 171 -2.17 -15.08 2.25
C TYR A 171 -2.02 -13.65 1.78
N ALA A 172 -2.98 -13.20 0.98
CA ALA A 172 -3.06 -11.82 0.54
C ALA A 172 -4.49 -11.31 0.59
N ILE A 173 -4.64 -10.01 0.84
CA ILE A 173 -5.89 -9.28 0.60
C ILE A 173 -5.63 -8.35 -0.58
N GLY A 174 -6.33 -8.60 -1.69
CA GLY A 174 -6.35 -7.73 -2.89
C GLY A 174 -7.60 -6.85 -2.90
N MET A 175 -7.51 -5.65 -3.46
CA MET A 175 -8.66 -4.74 -3.56
C MET A 175 -9.80 -5.33 -4.42
N PRO A 176 -11.07 -5.23 -4.01
CA PRO A 176 -11.62 -4.62 -2.79
C PRO A 176 -11.89 -5.65 -1.65
N GLY A 177 -10.87 -6.26 -1.11
CA GLY A 177 -10.98 -7.20 0.02
C GLY A 177 -11.01 -8.67 -0.40
N VAL A 178 -10.58 -9.02 -1.60
CA VAL A 178 -10.53 -10.41 -2.07
C VAL A 178 -9.35 -11.15 -1.43
N LEU A 179 -9.64 -12.28 -0.79
CA LEU A 179 -8.61 -13.16 -0.22
C LEU A 179 -7.95 -14.01 -1.29
N TYR A 180 -6.65 -14.20 -1.12
CA TYR A 180 -5.83 -15.12 -1.90
C TYR A 180 -4.90 -15.90 -0.98
N ARG A 181 -4.44 -17.09 -1.42
CA ARG A 181 -3.36 -17.80 -0.74
C ARG A 181 -2.46 -18.55 -1.71
N SER A 182 -1.20 -18.72 -1.33
CA SER A 182 -0.17 -19.47 -2.04
C SER A 182 0.75 -20.19 -1.07
N LYS A 183 1.41 -21.27 -1.52
CA LYS A 183 2.41 -21.99 -0.72
C LYS A 183 3.75 -21.30 -0.66
N ASP A 184 4.15 -20.59 -1.71
CA ASP A 184 5.47 -19.96 -1.85
C ASP A 184 5.44 -18.43 -1.80
N GLY A 185 4.25 -17.81 -1.94
CA GLY A 185 4.08 -16.37 -1.99
C GLY A 185 4.59 -15.73 -3.28
N ILE A 186 4.96 -16.51 -4.29
CA ILE A 186 5.53 -16.04 -5.55
C ILE A 186 4.61 -16.37 -6.73
N ALA A 187 3.92 -17.50 -6.66
CA ALA A 187 3.10 -18.02 -7.73
C ALA A 187 1.89 -18.79 -7.19
N ASN A 188 1.00 -19.22 -8.09
CA ASN A 188 -0.12 -20.13 -7.80
C ASN A 188 -1.03 -19.63 -6.68
N PHE A 189 -1.35 -18.34 -6.67
CA PHE A 189 -2.32 -17.80 -5.71
C PHE A 189 -3.74 -18.28 -6.03
N GLU A 190 -4.33 -19.02 -5.10
CA GLU A 190 -5.72 -19.45 -5.12
C GLU A 190 -6.62 -18.34 -4.59
N GLN A 191 -7.64 -17.96 -5.34
CA GLN A 191 -8.61 -16.95 -4.92
C GLN A 191 -9.64 -17.55 -3.95
N GLY A 192 -9.91 -16.86 -2.86
CA GLY A 192 -10.92 -17.18 -1.85
C GLY A 192 -12.09 -16.21 -1.85
N ASN A 193 -12.71 -16.06 -0.68
CA ASN A 193 -13.84 -15.18 -0.46
C ASN A 193 -13.43 -13.70 -0.50
N SER A 194 -14.40 -12.83 -0.80
CA SER A 194 -14.26 -11.39 -0.56
C SER A 194 -14.70 -11.05 0.86
N LEU A 195 -13.89 -10.26 1.54
CA LEU A 195 -14.15 -9.65 2.84
C LEU A 195 -14.48 -8.17 2.63
N PHE A 196 -15.09 -7.54 3.62
CA PHE A 196 -15.44 -6.12 3.60
C PHE A 196 -16.49 -5.75 2.54
N THR A 197 -16.73 -4.46 2.39
CA THR A 197 -17.65 -3.91 1.38
C THR A 197 -16.91 -3.65 0.07
N PRO A 198 -17.62 -3.56 -1.05
CA PRO A 198 -17.02 -3.17 -2.34
C PRO A 198 -16.33 -1.80 -2.33
N GLN A 199 -16.58 -0.95 -1.34
CA GLN A 199 -15.94 0.36 -1.18
C GLN A 199 -14.55 0.28 -0.57
N MET A 200 -14.22 -0.85 0.08
CA MET A 200 -12.87 -1.06 0.67
C MET A 200 -11.81 -0.88 -0.42
N ARG A 201 -10.77 -0.13 -0.05
CA ARG A 201 -9.64 0.13 -0.94
C ARG A 201 -8.34 -0.18 -0.23
N HIS A 202 -7.40 0.70 -0.15
CA HIS A 202 -6.07 0.46 0.41
C HIS A 202 -6.12 -0.18 1.80
N CYS A 203 -5.33 -1.21 2.03
CA CYS A 203 -5.23 -1.78 3.37
C CYS A 203 -3.78 -1.99 3.82
N ALA A 204 -3.61 -2.21 5.14
CA ALA A 204 -2.39 -2.68 5.77
C ALA A 204 -2.74 -3.79 6.77
N LEU A 205 -1.80 -4.67 7.01
CA LEU A 205 -2.03 -5.88 7.80
C LEU A 205 -1.09 -5.93 9.00
N LYS A 206 -1.67 -6.29 10.16
CA LYS A 206 -0.94 -6.63 11.37
C LYS A 206 -1.40 -8.00 11.83
N LEU A 207 -0.49 -8.97 11.91
CA LEU A 207 -0.77 -10.29 12.45
C LEU A 207 -0.19 -10.43 13.86
N ASP A 208 -1.06 -10.72 14.82
CA ASP A 208 -0.70 -11.10 16.19
C ASP A 208 -1.30 -12.48 16.49
N GLU A 209 -0.45 -13.49 16.58
CA GLU A 209 -0.85 -14.88 16.73
C GLU A 209 -1.85 -15.30 15.64
N ASN A 210 -3.13 -15.47 15.97
CA ASN A 210 -4.21 -15.80 15.04
C ASN A 210 -5.19 -14.65 14.80
N ILE A 211 -4.87 -13.45 15.21
CA ILE A 211 -5.69 -12.25 14.95
C ILE A 211 -5.02 -11.38 13.89
N LEU A 212 -5.67 -11.29 12.74
CA LEU A 212 -5.27 -10.38 11.68
C LEU A 212 -6.04 -9.07 11.84
N THR A 213 -5.35 -8.00 12.19
CA THR A 213 -5.89 -6.65 12.15
C THR A 213 -5.68 -6.07 10.76
N VAL A 214 -6.75 -5.67 10.11
CA VAL A 214 -6.74 -5.03 8.79
C VAL A 214 -7.06 -3.55 8.98
N PHE A 215 -6.11 -2.68 8.67
CA PHE A 215 -6.31 -1.23 8.55
C PHE A 215 -6.71 -0.93 7.11
N TYR A 216 -7.71 -0.08 6.88
CA TYR A 216 -8.18 0.18 5.52
C TYR A 216 -8.94 1.51 5.42
N THR A 217 -9.16 1.96 4.19
CA THR A 217 -10.04 3.09 3.87
C THR A 217 -11.18 2.64 2.96
N ASN A 218 -12.23 3.45 2.87
CA ASN A 218 -13.32 3.23 1.94
C ASN A 218 -13.44 4.40 0.97
N ALA A 219 -13.65 4.08 -0.29
CA ALA A 219 -14.10 5.07 -1.27
C ALA A 219 -15.51 5.57 -0.91
N HIS A 220 -15.78 6.83 -1.23
CA HIS A 220 -17.03 7.55 -0.98
C HIS A 220 -17.27 7.97 0.46
N ASP A 221 -16.35 7.70 1.38
CA ASP A 221 -16.40 8.28 2.72
C ASP A 221 -16.20 9.81 2.69
N CYS A 222 -16.76 10.49 3.69
CA CYS A 222 -16.69 11.95 3.82
C CYS A 222 -16.48 12.35 5.29
N PRO A 223 -15.22 12.58 5.72
CA PRO A 223 -13.96 12.41 4.97
C PRO A 223 -13.55 10.94 4.82
N GLU A 224 -12.69 10.64 3.84
CA GLU A 224 -11.99 9.35 3.82
C GLU A 224 -11.00 9.28 4.99
N GLN A 225 -11.08 8.20 5.75
CA GLN A 225 -10.38 8.02 7.02
C GLN A 225 -9.93 6.56 7.17
N ILE A 226 -9.05 6.29 8.15
CA ILE A 226 -8.53 4.95 8.34
C ILE A 226 -9.33 4.22 9.40
N TYR A 227 -9.87 3.07 9.02
CA TYR A 227 -10.55 2.11 9.88
C TYR A 227 -9.63 0.94 10.24
N PHE A 228 -10.05 0.15 11.21
CA PHE A 228 -9.55 -1.19 11.40
C PHE A 228 -10.69 -2.16 11.71
N SER A 229 -10.49 -3.42 11.30
CA SER A 229 -11.30 -4.58 11.70
C SER A 229 -10.37 -5.74 12.01
N ASN A 230 -10.81 -6.66 12.85
CA ASN A 230 -10.07 -7.87 13.17
C ASN A 230 -10.69 -9.06 12.47
N ILE A 231 -9.86 -10.00 12.06
CA ILE A 231 -10.25 -11.31 11.54
C ILE A 231 -9.58 -12.35 12.44
N GLU A 232 -10.37 -13.20 13.07
CA GLU A 232 -9.85 -14.37 13.76
C GLU A 232 -9.55 -15.46 12.75
N LEU A 233 -8.27 -15.80 12.61
CA LEU A 233 -7.79 -16.79 11.66
C LEU A 233 -7.95 -18.18 12.25
N GLY A 234 -8.64 -19.06 11.52
CA GLY A 234 -8.75 -20.49 11.81
C GLY A 234 -8.26 -21.30 10.61
N HIS A 235 -8.17 -22.61 10.76
CA HIS A 235 -7.69 -23.51 9.70
C HIS A 235 -8.50 -23.44 8.40
N ASP A 236 -9.79 -23.13 8.49
CA ASP A 236 -10.68 -22.99 7.32
C ASP A 236 -10.80 -21.52 6.92
N TRP A 237 -9.92 -21.08 6.06
CA TRP A 237 -9.89 -19.71 5.57
C TRP A 237 -11.13 -19.26 4.79
N SER A 238 -11.95 -20.21 4.31
CA SER A 238 -13.22 -19.89 3.66
C SER A 238 -14.29 -19.36 4.63
N LYS A 239 -14.04 -19.47 5.94
CA LYS A 239 -14.92 -19.01 7.01
C LYS A 239 -14.42 -17.72 7.68
N TRP A 240 -13.26 -17.22 7.28
CA TRP A 240 -12.76 -15.98 7.84
C TRP A 240 -13.73 -14.84 7.57
N LYS A 241 -13.90 -14.02 8.58
CA LYS A 241 -14.84 -12.91 8.53
C LYS A 241 -14.31 -11.75 9.37
N GLU A 242 -14.46 -10.55 8.83
CA GLU A 242 -14.10 -9.32 9.52
C GLU A 242 -15.09 -8.98 10.65
N SER A 243 -14.58 -8.42 11.74
CA SER A 243 -15.37 -7.78 12.79
C SER A 243 -15.97 -6.45 12.31
N GLU A 244 -16.85 -5.87 13.14
CA GLU A 244 -17.28 -4.49 12.92
C GLU A 244 -16.07 -3.54 12.84
N SER A 245 -16.16 -2.59 11.91
CA SER A 245 -15.12 -1.58 11.69
C SER A 245 -15.12 -0.53 12.80
N ARG A 246 -13.92 -0.05 13.14
CA ARG A 246 -13.70 1.06 14.06
C ARG A 246 -12.72 2.04 13.43
N VAL A 247 -12.94 3.34 13.65
CA VAL A 247 -12.00 4.37 13.21
C VAL A 247 -10.76 4.34 14.09
N VAL A 248 -9.58 4.33 13.48
CA VAL A 248 -8.30 4.46 14.18
C VAL A 248 -7.68 5.85 13.98
N LEU A 249 -7.87 6.44 12.80
CA LEU A 249 -7.32 7.76 12.45
C LEU A 249 -8.25 8.47 11.46
N LYS A 250 -8.51 9.73 11.69
CA LYS A 250 -9.23 10.63 10.77
C LYS A 250 -8.44 11.92 10.56
N PRO A 251 -8.65 12.65 9.46
CA PRO A 251 -7.90 13.88 9.22
C PRO A 251 -8.28 14.95 10.26
N GLU A 252 -7.29 15.40 11.03
CA GLU A 252 -7.46 16.38 12.12
C GLU A 252 -6.38 17.47 12.10
N MET A 253 -5.33 17.28 11.29
CA MET A 253 -4.22 18.23 11.17
C MET A 253 -4.28 18.98 9.84
N GLU A 254 -3.73 20.19 9.80
CA GLU A 254 -3.69 20.99 8.58
C GLU A 254 -2.97 20.26 7.42
N TYR A 255 -1.86 19.58 7.73
CA TYR A 255 -1.13 18.77 6.72
C TYR A 255 -1.92 17.52 6.26
N GLU A 256 -2.98 17.14 6.96
CA GLU A 256 -3.90 16.06 6.58
C GLU A 256 -5.09 16.57 5.74
N GLY A 257 -5.11 17.87 5.45
CA GLY A 257 -6.16 18.53 4.69
C GLY A 257 -7.40 18.86 5.52
N PHE A 258 -7.29 18.95 6.85
CA PHE A 258 -8.41 19.28 7.74
C PHE A 258 -9.09 20.63 7.39
N ASP A 259 -8.34 21.57 6.84
CA ASP A 259 -8.80 22.88 6.40
C ASP A 259 -9.53 22.88 5.04
N MET A 260 -9.51 21.73 4.32
CA MET A 260 -10.11 21.58 3.01
C MET A 260 -11.62 21.23 3.11
N PRO A 261 -12.40 21.52 2.06
CA PRO A 261 -13.83 21.18 2.04
C PRO A 261 -14.09 19.69 2.28
N LEU A 262 -15.12 19.40 3.08
CA LEU A 262 -15.63 18.04 3.26
C LEU A 262 -16.42 17.63 2.00
N VAL A 263 -15.81 16.73 1.22
CA VAL A 263 -16.42 16.13 0.04
C VAL A 263 -16.22 14.62 0.06
N PRO A 264 -17.17 13.83 -0.45
CA PRO A 264 -16.98 12.40 -0.57
C PRO A 264 -15.75 12.06 -1.41
N SER A 265 -14.98 11.08 -0.97
CA SER A 265 -13.82 10.63 -1.73
C SER A 265 -14.25 9.87 -2.99
N ALA A 266 -13.37 9.83 -3.97
CA ALA A 266 -13.55 9.05 -5.19
C ALA A 266 -12.42 8.00 -5.32
N ARG A 267 -12.68 6.92 -6.07
CA ARG A 267 -11.63 5.97 -6.44
C ARG A 267 -10.62 6.62 -7.37
N GLY A 268 -9.40 6.12 -7.31
CA GLY A 268 -8.28 6.51 -8.16
C GLY A 268 -7.48 7.68 -7.62
N ALA A 269 -6.63 8.24 -8.49
CA ALA A 269 -5.71 9.32 -8.15
C ALA A 269 -6.42 10.59 -7.68
N ILE A 270 -5.80 11.27 -6.74
CA ILE A 270 -6.14 12.64 -6.38
C ILE A 270 -4.87 13.49 -6.42
N MET A 271 -4.89 14.53 -7.26
CA MET A 271 -3.74 15.41 -7.46
C MET A 271 -3.83 16.67 -6.60
N ASP A 272 -5.02 17.03 -6.17
CA ASP A 272 -5.28 18.19 -5.32
C ASP A 272 -5.22 17.83 -3.83
N LYS A 273 -4.93 18.83 -2.99
CA LYS A 273 -5.06 18.72 -1.53
C LYS A 273 -6.54 18.58 -1.15
N VAL A 274 -6.88 17.54 -0.40
CA VAL A 274 -8.25 17.22 0.02
C VAL A 274 -8.29 16.77 1.48
N HIS A 275 -9.47 16.83 2.12
CA HIS A 275 -9.71 16.41 3.49
C HIS A 275 -9.83 14.87 3.59
N GLN A 276 -8.71 14.14 3.36
CA GLN A 276 -8.72 12.67 3.28
C GLN A 276 -7.40 12.07 3.75
N LEU A 277 -7.49 10.92 4.45
CA LEU A 277 -6.37 10.02 4.72
C LEU A 277 -6.52 8.75 3.87
N ARG A 278 -5.41 8.27 3.30
CA ARG A 278 -5.38 7.12 2.39
C ARG A 278 -4.20 6.20 2.69
N ASP A 279 -4.13 5.06 2.02
CA ASP A 279 -2.99 4.15 1.90
C ASP A 279 -2.28 3.85 3.23
N PRO A 280 -2.93 3.22 4.21
CA PRO A 280 -2.24 2.83 5.43
C PRO A 280 -1.15 1.79 5.15
N ALA A 281 -0.06 1.84 5.94
CA ALA A 281 0.96 0.81 6.01
C ALA A 281 1.35 0.58 7.48
N TYR A 282 1.34 -0.67 7.91
CA TYR A 282 1.72 -1.05 9.28
C TYR A 282 3.19 -1.40 9.35
N PHE A 283 3.84 -0.99 10.42
CA PHE A 283 5.23 -1.35 10.70
C PHE A 283 5.52 -1.48 12.19
N LYS A 284 6.34 -2.46 12.55
CA LYS A 284 6.77 -2.70 13.92
C LYS A 284 8.29 -2.71 14.00
N THR A 285 8.86 -1.88 14.88
CA THR A 285 10.29 -1.87 15.20
C THR A 285 10.48 -1.44 16.65
N ASN A 286 11.54 -1.93 17.32
CA ASN A 286 11.90 -1.58 18.69
C ASN A 286 10.74 -1.69 19.70
N ASN A 287 9.89 -2.71 19.58
CA ASN A 287 8.69 -2.94 20.39
C ASN A 287 7.63 -1.82 20.30
N LYS A 288 7.72 -0.96 19.30
CA LYS A 288 6.72 0.04 18.96
C LYS A 288 6.06 -0.31 17.64
N GLU A 289 4.80 0.07 17.52
CA GLU A 289 3.98 -0.17 16.34
C GLU A 289 3.59 1.16 15.71
N TYR A 290 3.67 1.24 14.39
CA TYR A 290 3.45 2.46 13.64
C TYR A 290 2.48 2.24 12.49
N LEU A 291 1.73 3.28 12.20
CA LEU A 291 0.93 3.39 11.00
C LEU A 291 1.49 4.54 10.16
N PHE A 292 1.97 4.21 8.98
CA PHE A 292 2.29 5.17 7.92
C PHE A 292 1.03 5.37 7.10
N TYR A 293 0.77 6.57 6.60
CA TYR A 293 -0.44 6.84 5.84
C TYR A 293 -0.28 8.06 4.95
N CYS A 294 -1.00 8.08 3.83
CA CYS A 294 -1.04 9.22 2.94
C CYS A 294 -1.95 10.31 3.50
N VAL A 295 -1.52 11.56 3.38
CA VAL A 295 -2.18 12.74 3.94
C VAL A 295 -2.68 13.67 2.86
N ALA A 296 -3.74 14.42 3.18
CA ALA A 296 -4.39 15.40 2.29
C ALA A 296 -4.70 14.80 0.89
N GLY A 297 -5.19 13.55 0.89
CA GLY A 297 -5.28 12.72 -0.30
C GLY A 297 -3.97 11.99 -0.57
N GLU A 298 -3.19 12.44 -1.54
CA GLU A 298 -1.92 11.84 -1.94
C GLU A 298 -0.80 12.88 -2.00
N GLN A 299 -0.74 13.81 -0.99
CA GLN A 299 0.20 14.92 -0.95
C GLN A 299 1.47 14.62 -0.14
N GLY A 300 1.49 13.54 0.63
CA GLY A 300 2.63 13.16 1.44
C GLY A 300 2.36 11.92 2.27
N ILE A 301 3.37 11.49 3.02
CA ILE A 301 3.30 10.37 3.96
C ILE A 301 3.56 10.90 5.36
N ALA A 302 2.67 10.58 6.30
CA ALA A 302 2.84 10.84 7.72
C ALA A 302 2.93 9.54 8.52
N ILE A 303 3.25 9.68 9.81
CA ILE A 303 3.44 8.57 10.73
C ILE A 303 2.72 8.80 12.07
N ALA A 304 2.05 7.77 12.57
CA ALA A 304 1.47 7.72 13.90
C ALA A 304 1.89 6.45 14.65
N GLU A 305 2.10 6.54 15.96
CA GLU A 305 2.32 5.39 16.86
C GLU A 305 0.96 4.78 17.23
N LEU A 306 0.82 3.46 17.14
CA LEU A 306 -0.34 2.71 17.60
C LEU A 306 -0.20 2.40 19.10
N LEU A 307 -1.30 2.67 19.89
CA LEU A 307 -1.35 2.52 21.35
C LEU A 307 -2.42 1.51 21.77
#